data_aa0e19efafed127419949acef7c90256
#
_entry.id   aa0e19efafed127419949acef7c90256
#
_cell.length_a   1.000
_cell.length_b   1.000
_cell.length_c   1.000
_cell.angle_alpha   90.00
_cell.angle_beta   90.00
_cell.angle_gamma   90.00
#
_symmetry.space_group_name_H-M   'P 1'
#
loop_
_entity.id
_entity.type
_entity.pdbx_description
1 polymer ?
#
loop_
_entity_poly.entity_id
_entity_poly.type
_entity_poly.pdbx_seq_one_letter_code
_entity_poly.pdbx_strand_id
1 'polypeptide(L)'
;CPSMVAALILALYGPDISGTARVAYTYLWAGVENVKVLDGSLNAWTEAGYDLETTPNAGTPATEFGATVPVNPHYWLSIEDTAKKLEEDSNFRLVSIRSYEEFIGETSGYSYIPKAGEPKGAVWGKDTEDYLHEDGTVITMDEMIELWSELDFSVDNELSFYCGTGWRAAIPFLIMYDSGYTNINMFDGGWNQWQMYDELPVQVGDPNTEDVIYTTVGELSNDKAK
;
A
#
# COMPACT_ATOMS: atom_id res chain seq x y z
N CYS A 1 -12.10 -16.27 -27.98
CA CYS A 1 -12.65 -16.40 -26.62
C CYS A 1 -12.10 -15.25 -25.79
N PRO A 2 -12.95 -14.53 -25.04
CA PRO A 2 -12.41 -13.66 -24.00
C PRO A 2 -11.53 -14.51 -23.05
N SER A 3 -10.40 -13.97 -22.60
CA SER A 3 -9.56 -14.68 -21.63
C SER A 3 -10.41 -15.01 -20.39
N MET A 4 -10.19 -16.14 -19.74
CA MET A 4 -10.91 -16.50 -18.51
C MET A 4 -10.77 -15.41 -17.43
N VAL A 5 -9.66 -14.68 -17.45
CA VAL A 5 -9.35 -13.56 -16.54
C VAL A 5 -10.36 -12.40 -16.70
N ALA A 6 -10.73 -12.03 -17.94
CA ALA A 6 -11.71 -10.97 -18.19
C ALA A 6 -13.17 -11.35 -17.83
N ALA A 7 -13.46 -12.63 -17.67
CA ALA A 7 -14.80 -13.11 -17.31
C ALA A 7 -14.96 -13.37 -15.79
N LEU A 8 -13.88 -13.34 -15.02
CA LEU A 8 -13.91 -13.58 -13.58
C LEU A 8 -14.37 -12.32 -12.85
N ILE A 9 -15.43 -12.47 -12.04
CA ILE A 9 -15.78 -11.47 -11.03
C ILE A 9 -15.28 -12.00 -9.69
N LEU A 10 -14.37 -11.28 -9.07
CA LEU A 10 -13.80 -11.63 -7.79
C LEU A 10 -14.31 -10.65 -6.72
N ALA A 11 -15.14 -11.14 -5.80
CA ALA A 11 -15.58 -10.38 -4.65
C ALA A 11 -14.76 -10.80 -3.43
N LEU A 12 -14.10 -9.84 -2.81
CA LEU A 12 -13.22 -10.04 -1.67
C LEU A 12 -13.79 -9.40 -0.42
N TYR A 13 -13.67 -10.10 0.68
CA TYR A 13 -13.98 -9.62 2.02
C TYR A 13 -13.04 -10.28 3.03
N GLY A 14 -12.88 -9.68 4.19
CA GLY A 14 -12.01 -10.19 5.24
C GLY A 14 -12.34 -9.62 6.61
N PRO A 15 -11.64 -10.03 7.65
CA PRO A 15 -11.81 -9.46 9.00
C PRO A 15 -11.25 -8.03 9.09
N ASP A 16 -10.37 -7.65 8.16
CA ASP A 16 -9.71 -6.36 8.12
C ASP A 16 -9.56 -5.88 6.66
N ILE A 17 -9.75 -4.57 6.47
CA ILE A 17 -9.75 -3.96 5.14
C ILE A 17 -8.36 -3.93 4.52
N SER A 18 -7.28 -3.76 5.29
CA SER A 18 -5.91 -3.71 4.77
C SER A 18 -5.51 -5.03 4.13
N GLY A 19 -5.82 -6.15 4.80
CA GLY A 19 -5.59 -7.49 4.26
C GLY A 19 -6.41 -7.74 3.00
N THR A 20 -7.68 -7.34 3.00
CA THR A 20 -8.57 -7.47 1.84
C THR A 20 -8.08 -6.63 0.67
N ALA A 21 -7.68 -5.38 0.91
CA ALA A 21 -7.11 -4.47 -0.08
C ALA A 21 -5.82 -5.02 -0.68
N ARG A 22 -4.96 -5.61 0.16
CA ARG A 22 -3.70 -6.24 -0.28
C ARG A 22 -3.96 -7.40 -1.25
N VAL A 23 -4.94 -8.23 -0.97
CA VAL A 23 -5.32 -9.34 -1.86
C VAL A 23 -5.91 -8.79 -3.16
N ALA A 24 -6.79 -7.78 -3.09
CA ALA A 24 -7.37 -7.13 -4.26
C ALA A 24 -6.29 -6.55 -5.19
N TYR A 25 -5.34 -5.79 -4.64
CA TYR A 25 -4.18 -5.29 -5.38
C TYR A 25 -3.43 -6.41 -6.10
N THR A 26 -3.17 -7.53 -5.41
CA THR A 26 -2.44 -8.67 -6.00
C THR A 26 -3.17 -9.25 -7.21
N TYR A 27 -4.51 -9.37 -7.15
CA TYR A 27 -5.31 -9.83 -8.29
C TYR A 27 -5.32 -8.82 -9.43
N LEU A 28 -5.41 -7.51 -9.15
CA LEU A 28 -5.30 -6.46 -10.17
C LEU A 28 -3.93 -6.49 -10.86
N TRP A 29 -2.84 -6.61 -10.11
CA TRP A 29 -1.49 -6.79 -10.65
C TRP A 29 -1.38 -8.05 -11.52
N ALA A 30 -1.98 -9.17 -11.10
CA ALA A 30 -2.03 -10.40 -11.86
C ALA A 30 -2.86 -10.29 -13.15
N GLY A 31 -3.79 -9.32 -13.24
CA GLY A 31 -4.59 -9.06 -14.44
C GLY A 31 -6.06 -9.45 -14.34
N VAL A 32 -6.59 -9.67 -13.12
CA VAL A 32 -8.03 -9.84 -12.92
C VAL A 32 -8.70 -8.48 -13.02
N GLU A 33 -9.59 -8.30 -14.00
CA GLU A 33 -10.19 -6.99 -14.30
C GLU A 33 -11.36 -6.62 -13.37
N ASN A 34 -12.15 -7.61 -12.93
CA ASN A 34 -13.36 -7.40 -12.14
C ASN A 34 -13.14 -7.78 -10.68
N VAL A 35 -12.25 -7.06 -10.00
CA VAL A 35 -12.04 -7.20 -8.56
C VAL A 35 -12.98 -6.25 -7.82
N LYS A 36 -13.70 -6.78 -6.82
CA LYS A 36 -14.58 -6.02 -5.92
C LYS A 36 -14.16 -6.29 -4.49
N VAL A 37 -14.16 -5.25 -3.69
CA VAL A 37 -13.91 -5.31 -2.25
C VAL A 37 -15.20 -4.95 -1.53
N LEU A 38 -15.55 -5.74 -0.52
CA LEU A 38 -16.65 -5.39 0.37
C LEU A 38 -16.18 -4.29 1.32
N ASP A 39 -16.71 -3.10 1.12
CA ASP A 39 -16.40 -1.94 1.93
C ASP A 39 -16.94 -2.10 3.36
N GLY A 40 -16.16 -1.70 4.36
CA GLY A 40 -16.45 -1.99 5.77
C GLY A 40 -16.22 -3.46 6.18
N SER A 41 -15.68 -4.28 5.27
CA SER A 41 -15.27 -5.68 5.54
C SER A 41 -16.43 -6.59 5.99
N LEU A 42 -16.11 -7.68 6.68
CA LEU A 42 -17.10 -8.64 7.19
C LEU A 42 -18.03 -8.01 8.26
N ASN A 43 -17.56 -6.99 8.96
CA ASN A 43 -18.37 -6.30 9.97
C ASN A 43 -19.58 -5.62 9.33
N ALA A 44 -19.40 -4.86 8.25
CA ALA A 44 -20.51 -4.22 7.53
C ALA A 44 -21.56 -5.24 7.03
N TRP A 45 -21.12 -6.42 6.58
CA TRP A 45 -22.01 -7.52 6.16
C TRP A 45 -22.89 -8.01 7.31
N THR A 46 -22.27 -8.25 8.48
CA THR A 46 -22.96 -8.78 9.66
C THR A 46 -23.88 -7.74 10.29
N GLU A 47 -23.48 -6.47 10.34
CA GLU A 47 -24.30 -5.36 10.81
C GLU A 47 -25.52 -5.10 9.92
N ALA A 48 -25.38 -5.34 8.62
CA ALA A 48 -26.50 -5.30 7.67
C ALA A 48 -27.49 -6.49 7.85
N GLY A 49 -27.17 -7.44 8.74
CA GLY A 49 -28.04 -8.58 9.07
C GLY A 49 -28.01 -9.71 8.03
N TYR A 50 -27.00 -9.77 7.18
CA TYR A 50 -26.85 -10.84 6.20
C TYR A 50 -26.29 -12.11 6.82
N ASP A 51 -26.76 -13.26 6.33
CA ASP A 51 -26.31 -14.57 6.79
C ASP A 51 -24.86 -14.85 6.37
N LEU A 52 -24.16 -15.59 7.23
CA LEU A 52 -22.82 -16.10 6.97
C LEU A 52 -22.90 -17.57 6.56
N GLU A 53 -22.19 -17.92 5.48
CA GLU A 53 -21.94 -19.31 5.16
C GLU A 53 -20.66 -19.80 5.85
N THR A 54 -20.77 -20.86 6.62
CA THR A 54 -19.65 -21.46 7.36
C THR A 54 -19.18 -22.79 6.77
N THR A 55 -19.89 -23.29 5.73
CA THR A 55 -19.52 -24.51 5.05
C THR A 55 -18.57 -24.21 3.88
N PRO A 56 -17.37 -24.81 3.84
CA PRO A 56 -16.46 -24.60 2.72
C PRO A 56 -17.08 -25.06 1.40
N ASN A 57 -17.09 -24.18 0.41
CA ASN A 57 -17.46 -24.51 -0.96
C ASN A 57 -16.23 -25.02 -1.73
N ALA A 58 -16.30 -26.25 -2.24
CA ALA A 58 -15.25 -26.79 -3.08
C ALA A 58 -15.26 -26.10 -4.45
N GLY A 59 -14.19 -25.39 -4.77
CA GLY A 59 -14.00 -24.85 -6.12
C GLY A 59 -13.73 -25.94 -7.15
N THR A 60 -13.97 -25.65 -8.42
CA THR A 60 -13.52 -26.49 -9.53
C THR A 60 -12.11 -26.10 -9.92
N PRO A 61 -11.12 -27.02 -9.89
CA PRO A 61 -9.75 -26.70 -10.29
C PRO A 61 -9.70 -26.22 -11.75
N ALA A 62 -9.01 -25.11 -11.98
CA ALA A 62 -8.65 -24.67 -13.32
C ALA A 62 -7.25 -25.18 -13.66
N THR A 63 -7.01 -25.55 -14.92
CA THR A 63 -5.72 -26.04 -15.40
C THR A 63 -4.78 -24.91 -15.73
N GLU A 64 -5.30 -23.73 -16.01
CA GLU A 64 -4.54 -22.54 -16.41
C GLU A 64 -5.22 -21.28 -15.87
N PHE A 65 -4.41 -20.27 -15.56
CA PHE A 65 -4.90 -18.93 -15.18
C PHE A 65 -5.47 -18.18 -16.39
N GLY A 66 -5.04 -18.52 -17.60
CA GLY A 66 -5.50 -17.89 -18.86
C GLY A 66 -4.68 -16.70 -19.31
N ALA A 67 -3.65 -16.32 -18.57
CA ALA A 67 -2.69 -15.27 -18.91
C ALA A 67 -1.33 -15.56 -18.28
N THR A 68 -0.26 -14.98 -18.84
CA THR A 68 1.05 -14.93 -18.17
C THR A 68 1.04 -13.79 -17.17
N VAL A 69 1.22 -14.10 -15.91
CA VAL A 69 1.24 -13.10 -14.84
C VAL A 69 2.68 -12.59 -14.59
N PRO A 70 2.85 -11.29 -14.23
CA PRO A 70 1.81 -10.27 -14.09
C PRO A 70 1.35 -9.71 -15.45
N VAL A 71 0.05 -9.41 -15.58
CA VAL A 71 -0.50 -8.69 -16.75
C VAL A 71 -0.27 -7.18 -16.61
N ASN A 72 -0.33 -6.67 -15.37
CA ASN A 72 -0.16 -5.26 -15.04
C ASN A 72 1.13 -5.02 -14.21
N PRO A 73 2.33 -5.27 -14.77
CA PRO A 73 3.59 -5.14 -14.03
C PRO A 73 3.86 -3.72 -13.52
N HIS A 74 3.28 -2.71 -14.16
CA HIS A 74 3.44 -1.30 -13.81
C HIS A 74 2.82 -0.90 -12.47
N TYR A 75 1.97 -1.74 -11.88
CA TYR A 75 1.45 -1.49 -10.53
C TYR A 75 2.45 -1.84 -9.42
N TRP A 76 3.57 -2.45 -9.75
CA TRP A 76 4.59 -2.83 -8.78
C TRP A 76 5.94 -2.21 -9.14
N LEU A 77 6.63 -1.67 -8.14
CA LEU A 77 8.01 -1.20 -8.27
C LEU A 77 8.98 -2.11 -7.49
N SER A 78 10.11 -2.41 -8.11
CA SER A 78 11.25 -3.00 -7.42
C SER A 78 11.92 -1.99 -6.49
N ILE A 79 12.76 -2.46 -5.57
CA ILE A 79 13.54 -1.58 -4.70
C ILE A 79 14.53 -0.74 -5.52
N GLU A 80 15.11 -1.31 -6.57
CA GLU A 80 16.04 -0.63 -7.48
C GLU A 80 15.33 0.48 -8.26
N ASP A 81 14.14 0.19 -8.82
CA ASP A 81 13.36 1.19 -9.55
C ASP A 81 12.87 2.30 -8.62
N THR A 82 12.46 1.95 -7.39
CA THR A 82 12.04 2.91 -6.37
C THR A 82 13.18 3.85 -5.98
N ALA A 83 14.37 3.30 -5.69
CA ALA A 83 15.54 4.09 -5.35
C ALA A 83 15.95 5.03 -6.49
N LYS A 84 15.94 4.52 -7.73
CA LYS A 84 16.24 5.30 -8.92
C LYS A 84 15.23 6.44 -9.14
N LYS A 85 13.93 6.15 -9.00
CA LYS A 85 12.89 7.18 -9.16
C LYS A 85 12.99 8.28 -8.10
N LEU A 86 13.29 7.93 -6.85
CA LEU A 86 13.52 8.91 -5.78
C LEU A 86 14.68 9.85 -6.08
N GLU A 87 15.70 9.40 -6.80
CA GLU A 87 16.87 10.20 -7.16
C GLU A 87 16.68 11.03 -8.44
N GLU A 88 16.03 10.45 -9.45
CA GLU A 88 16.05 10.99 -10.84
C GLU A 88 14.72 11.66 -11.25
N ASP A 89 13.59 11.31 -10.62
CA ASP A 89 12.27 11.76 -11.06
C ASP A 89 11.63 12.75 -10.08
N SER A 90 11.69 14.03 -10.43
CA SER A 90 11.13 15.10 -9.60
C SER A 90 9.60 15.06 -9.48
N ASN A 91 8.89 14.33 -10.37
CA ASN A 91 7.44 14.14 -10.29
C ASN A 91 7.03 12.91 -9.47
N PHE A 92 7.95 12.00 -9.19
CA PHE A 92 7.69 10.81 -8.39
C PHE A 92 7.57 11.14 -6.90
N ARG A 93 6.61 10.52 -6.23
CA ARG A 93 6.47 10.56 -4.77
C ARG A 93 6.32 9.16 -4.22
N LEU A 94 7.20 8.79 -3.30
CA LEU A 94 7.08 7.57 -2.51
C LEU A 94 6.31 7.91 -1.24
N VAL A 95 5.04 7.50 -1.18
CA VAL A 95 4.08 7.92 -0.15
C VAL A 95 4.02 6.87 0.95
N SER A 96 4.44 7.25 2.14
CA SER A 96 4.45 6.41 3.35
C SER A 96 3.07 6.35 3.99
N ILE A 97 2.48 5.16 4.03
CA ILE A 97 1.22 4.88 4.72
C ILE A 97 1.56 4.19 6.04
N ARG A 98 2.10 4.97 6.97
CA ARG A 98 2.60 4.53 8.27
C ARG A 98 2.23 5.55 9.34
N SER A 99 2.24 5.16 10.61
CA SER A 99 2.07 6.15 11.68
C SER A 99 3.16 7.23 11.62
N TYR A 100 2.87 8.38 12.20
CA TYR A 100 3.85 9.48 12.18
C TYR A 100 5.13 9.12 12.91
N GLU A 101 5.04 8.36 14.01
CA GLU A 101 6.19 7.87 14.77
C GLU A 101 7.04 6.89 13.96
N GLU A 102 6.41 6.05 13.11
CA GLU A 102 7.12 5.20 12.16
C GLU A 102 7.81 6.05 11.09
N PHE A 103 7.11 7.07 10.54
CA PHE A 103 7.62 7.95 9.49
C PHE A 103 8.84 8.76 9.95
N ILE A 104 8.81 9.31 11.15
CA ILE A 104 9.97 10.05 11.68
C ILE A 104 11.07 9.16 12.29
N GLY A 105 10.89 7.83 12.29
CA GLY A 105 11.90 6.87 12.73
C GLY A 105 12.03 6.71 14.25
N GLU A 106 11.01 7.05 15.02
CA GLU A 106 10.98 6.76 16.47
C GLU A 106 10.84 5.26 16.74
N THR A 107 10.06 4.58 15.91
CA THR A 107 9.83 3.12 15.96
C THR A 107 9.76 2.55 14.55
N SER A 108 10.02 1.24 14.42
CA SER A 108 9.73 0.52 13.16
C SER A 108 8.25 0.19 12.99
N GLY A 109 7.48 0.17 14.08
CA GLY A 109 6.10 -0.30 14.11
C GLY A 109 5.94 -1.83 14.16
N TYR A 110 7.04 -2.60 14.08
CA TYR A 110 7.02 -4.05 13.97
C TYR A 110 8.02 -4.71 14.93
N SER A 111 7.61 -5.83 15.55
CA SER A 111 8.46 -6.58 16.48
C SER A 111 9.65 -7.30 15.83
N TYR A 112 9.62 -7.46 14.51
CA TYR A 112 10.62 -8.18 13.72
C TYR A 112 11.44 -7.29 12.79
N ILE A 113 11.18 -5.98 12.76
CA ILE A 113 11.95 -4.99 11.99
C ILE A 113 12.79 -4.17 12.97
N PRO A 114 14.11 -4.36 13.02
CA PRO A 114 14.95 -3.74 14.05
C PRO A 114 15.28 -2.28 13.82
N LYS A 115 15.28 -1.82 12.56
CA LYS A 115 15.66 -0.46 12.17
C LYS A 115 14.42 0.40 11.92
N ALA A 116 14.48 1.70 12.23
CA ALA A 116 13.43 2.67 11.96
C ALA A 116 13.96 3.84 11.15
N GLY A 117 13.09 4.43 10.34
CA GLY A 117 13.35 5.52 9.40
C GLY A 117 12.51 5.37 8.14
N GLU A 118 12.84 6.15 7.13
CA GLU A 118 12.16 6.17 5.83
C GLU A 118 13.19 6.19 4.69
N PRO A 119 12.86 5.67 3.48
CA PRO A 119 13.64 5.96 2.29
C PRO A 119 13.81 7.48 2.13
N LYS A 120 15.04 7.93 1.86
CA LYS A 120 15.28 9.36 1.67
C LYS A 120 14.44 9.91 0.52
N GLY A 121 13.68 10.96 0.78
CA GLY A 121 12.77 11.58 -0.18
C GLY A 121 11.34 11.02 -0.15
N ALA A 122 11.06 10.04 0.71
CA ALA A 122 9.69 9.63 0.97
C ALA A 122 8.91 10.75 1.67
N VAL A 123 7.62 10.84 1.35
CA VAL A 123 6.69 11.80 1.93
C VAL A 123 5.66 11.07 2.78
N TRP A 124 5.19 11.71 3.86
CA TRP A 124 4.17 11.13 4.70
C TRP A 124 2.78 11.27 4.07
N GLY A 125 2.08 10.15 3.92
CA GLY A 125 0.74 10.07 3.36
C GLY A 125 -0.34 9.77 4.40
N LYS A 126 -0.05 9.97 5.70
CA LYS A 126 -0.91 9.62 6.83
C LYS A 126 -0.91 8.12 7.17
N ASP A 127 -1.55 7.77 8.30
CA ASP A 127 -1.70 6.38 8.71
C ASP A 127 -2.95 5.75 8.06
N THR A 128 -3.05 4.45 8.18
CA THR A 128 -4.16 3.65 7.66
C THR A 128 -5.51 4.10 8.20
N GLU A 129 -5.56 4.46 9.48
CA GLU A 129 -6.80 4.86 10.15
C GLU A 129 -7.38 6.17 9.58
N ASP A 130 -6.54 7.04 9.02
CA ASP A 130 -6.97 8.28 8.36
C ASP A 130 -7.73 8.02 7.04
N TYR A 131 -7.64 6.81 6.50
CA TYR A 131 -8.32 6.36 5.29
C TYR A 131 -9.64 5.62 5.58
N LEU A 132 -10.08 5.58 6.83
CA LEU A 132 -11.28 4.87 7.25
C LEU A 132 -12.23 5.78 8.00
N HIS A 133 -13.53 5.59 7.78
CA HIS A 133 -14.57 6.14 8.63
C HIS A 133 -14.70 5.34 9.93
N GLU A 134 -15.42 5.88 10.91
CA GLU A 134 -15.66 5.24 12.21
C GLU A 134 -16.35 3.86 12.08
N ASP A 135 -17.12 3.65 11.03
CA ASP A 135 -17.79 2.37 10.72
C ASP A 135 -16.89 1.36 9.97
N GLY A 136 -15.64 1.73 9.71
CA GLY A 136 -14.66 0.91 9.01
C GLY A 136 -14.80 0.91 7.49
N THR A 137 -15.67 1.73 6.92
CA THR A 137 -15.70 1.96 5.47
C THR A 137 -14.54 2.85 5.03
N VAL A 138 -14.16 2.74 3.77
CA VAL A 138 -13.04 3.49 3.20
C VAL A 138 -13.51 4.89 2.80
N ILE A 139 -12.68 5.92 3.04
CA ILE A 139 -12.97 7.28 2.58
C ILE A 139 -13.07 7.35 1.05
N THR A 140 -13.82 8.32 0.56
CA THR A 140 -13.95 8.59 -0.88
C THR A 140 -12.68 9.24 -1.42
N MET A 141 -12.56 9.28 -2.76
CA MET A 141 -11.46 9.98 -3.43
C MET A 141 -11.42 11.48 -3.09
N ASP A 142 -12.59 12.14 -2.99
CA ASP A 142 -12.66 13.56 -2.65
C ASP A 142 -12.17 13.82 -1.22
N GLU A 143 -12.56 12.97 -0.27
CA GLU A 143 -12.07 13.01 1.12
C GLU A 143 -10.56 12.73 1.19
N MET A 144 -10.04 11.83 0.37
CA MET A 144 -8.60 11.55 0.30
C MET A 144 -7.83 12.75 -0.26
N ILE A 145 -8.35 13.45 -1.27
CA ILE A 145 -7.75 14.69 -1.78
C ILE A 145 -7.73 15.77 -0.68
N GLU A 146 -8.80 15.88 0.10
CA GLU A 146 -8.86 16.82 1.23
C GLU A 146 -7.85 16.43 2.32
N LEU A 147 -7.73 15.14 2.65
CA LEU A 147 -6.74 14.61 3.60
C LEU A 147 -5.30 14.97 3.19
N TRP A 148 -5.01 15.00 1.88
CA TRP A 148 -3.70 15.32 1.33
C TRP A 148 -3.47 16.81 1.05
N SER A 149 -4.48 17.67 1.24
CA SER A 149 -4.44 19.08 0.81
C SER A 149 -3.30 19.91 1.41
N GLU A 150 -2.80 19.53 2.58
CA GLU A 150 -1.69 20.18 3.28
C GLU A 150 -0.36 19.42 3.16
N LEU A 151 -0.34 18.32 2.38
CA LEU A 151 0.86 17.50 2.20
C LEU A 151 1.65 17.93 0.95
N ASP A 152 2.93 17.55 0.88
CA ASP A 152 3.86 17.97 -0.18
C ASP A 152 3.75 17.08 -1.44
N PHE A 153 2.54 16.64 -1.78
CA PHE A 153 2.23 15.92 -3.02
C PHE A 153 0.74 16.04 -3.37
N SER A 154 0.41 15.68 -4.60
CA SER A 154 -0.97 15.67 -5.10
C SER A 154 -1.19 14.52 -6.09
N VAL A 155 -2.45 14.36 -6.53
CA VAL A 155 -2.85 13.39 -7.55
C VAL A 155 -2.20 13.59 -8.92
N ASP A 156 -1.57 14.74 -9.16
CA ASP A 156 -0.84 15.03 -10.40
C ASP A 156 0.55 14.40 -10.44
N ASN A 157 1.06 13.96 -9.28
CA ASN A 157 2.33 13.25 -9.18
C ASN A 157 2.20 11.80 -9.64
N GLU A 158 3.30 11.16 -10.00
CA GLU A 158 3.38 9.70 -10.00
C GLU A 158 3.52 9.23 -8.56
N LEU A 159 2.52 8.51 -8.06
CA LEU A 159 2.46 8.08 -6.67
C LEU A 159 2.79 6.59 -6.52
N SER A 160 3.74 6.29 -5.66
CA SER A 160 4.05 4.93 -5.23
C SER A 160 3.74 4.80 -3.74
N PHE A 161 2.78 3.96 -3.40
CA PHE A 161 2.41 3.75 -2.00
C PHE A 161 3.24 2.64 -1.37
N TYR A 162 3.66 2.84 -0.13
CA TYR A 162 4.32 1.81 0.66
C TYR A 162 3.99 1.94 2.14
N CYS A 163 4.26 0.89 2.89
CA CYS A 163 4.23 0.88 4.35
C CYS A 163 5.36 -0.01 4.88
N GLY A 164 5.17 -0.72 5.97
CA GLY A 164 6.16 -1.70 6.42
C GLY A 164 6.28 -2.90 5.48
N THR A 165 5.16 -3.46 5.03
CA THR A 165 5.07 -4.73 4.30
C THR A 165 3.99 -4.75 3.20
N GLY A 166 3.54 -3.58 2.73
CA GLY A 166 2.65 -3.43 1.58
C GLY A 166 1.14 -3.63 1.84
N TRP A 167 0.71 -3.89 3.08
CA TRP A 167 -0.72 -4.12 3.36
C TRP A 167 -1.51 -2.82 3.45
N ARG A 168 -1.11 -1.92 4.35
CA ARG A 168 -1.75 -0.62 4.57
C ARG A 168 -1.75 0.23 3.30
N ALA A 169 -0.65 0.20 2.57
CA ALA A 169 -0.45 0.93 1.33
C ALA A 169 -1.43 0.56 0.19
N ALA A 170 -2.05 -0.61 0.26
CA ALA A 170 -3.01 -1.04 -0.74
C ALA A 170 -4.35 -0.27 -0.68
N ILE A 171 -4.68 0.36 0.45
CA ILE A 171 -5.94 1.12 0.59
C ILE A 171 -5.93 2.35 -0.32
N PRO A 172 -5.01 3.33 -0.19
CA PRO A 172 -4.98 4.48 -1.09
C PRO A 172 -4.75 4.10 -2.54
N PHE A 173 -3.97 3.04 -2.82
CA PHE A 173 -3.86 2.52 -4.17
C PHE A 173 -5.23 2.14 -4.76
N LEU A 174 -6.07 1.40 -4.02
CA LEU A 174 -7.39 0.98 -4.50
C LEU A 174 -8.36 2.16 -4.65
N ILE A 175 -8.34 3.15 -3.75
CA ILE A 175 -9.18 4.36 -3.86
C ILE A 175 -8.87 5.09 -5.18
N MET A 176 -7.59 5.29 -5.48
CA MET A 176 -7.17 5.93 -6.72
C MET A 176 -7.47 5.05 -7.95
N TYR A 177 -7.24 3.75 -7.86
CA TYR A 177 -7.53 2.81 -8.94
C TYR A 177 -9.02 2.82 -9.30
N ASP A 178 -9.92 2.74 -8.31
CA ASP A 178 -11.38 2.76 -8.53
C ASP A 178 -11.85 4.11 -9.11
N SER A 179 -11.15 5.17 -8.79
CA SER A 179 -11.37 6.52 -9.34
C SER A 179 -10.73 6.76 -10.72
N GLY A 180 -10.09 5.75 -11.29
CA GLY A 180 -9.55 5.77 -12.67
C GLY A 180 -8.16 6.38 -12.82
N TYR A 181 -7.42 6.61 -11.75
CA TYR A 181 -6.03 7.07 -11.83
C TYR A 181 -5.11 5.94 -12.31
N THR A 182 -4.18 6.29 -13.19
CA THR A 182 -3.24 5.33 -13.80
C THR A 182 -1.76 5.61 -13.47
N ASN A 183 -1.47 6.76 -12.87
CA ASN A 183 -0.13 7.18 -12.44
C ASN A 183 0.18 6.69 -11.01
N ILE A 184 -0.23 5.48 -10.70
CA ILE A 184 -0.13 4.86 -9.37
C ILE A 184 0.55 3.50 -9.44
N ASN A 185 1.31 3.19 -8.41
CA ASN A 185 1.91 1.87 -8.20
C ASN A 185 2.19 1.64 -6.71
N MET A 186 2.79 0.51 -6.37
CA MET A 186 3.21 0.20 -5.01
C MET A 186 4.67 -0.25 -4.97
N PHE A 187 5.41 0.27 -4.02
CA PHE A 187 6.64 -0.35 -3.53
C PHE A 187 6.27 -1.35 -2.43
N ASP A 188 5.98 -2.55 -2.86
CA ASP A 188 5.41 -3.63 -2.06
C ASP A 188 6.33 -4.16 -0.96
N GLY A 189 7.64 -4.18 -1.23
CA GLY A 189 8.65 -4.58 -0.24
C GLY A 189 8.67 -3.71 1.00
N GLY A 190 8.29 -2.44 0.86
CA GLY A 190 8.14 -1.48 1.92
C GLY A 190 9.41 -1.26 2.74
N TRP A 191 9.23 -0.69 3.94
CA TRP A 191 10.34 -0.45 4.85
C TRP A 191 11.07 -1.73 5.25
N ASN A 192 10.32 -2.85 5.36
CA ASN A 192 10.92 -4.14 5.69
C ASN A 192 12.00 -4.57 4.69
N GLN A 193 11.76 -4.38 3.40
CA GLN A 193 12.76 -4.68 2.38
C GLN A 193 13.86 -3.62 2.35
N TRP A 194 13.50 -2.32 2.39
CA TRP A 194 14.47 -1.23 2.28
C TRP A 194 15.56 -1.31 3.35
N GLN A 195 15.18 -1.56 4.59
CA GLN A 195 16.10 -1.63 5.74
C GLN A 195 17.06 -2.84 5.72
N MET A 196 16.94 -3.75 4.76
CA MET A 196 17.84 -4.89 4.59
C MET A 196 19.09 -4.57 3.77
N TYR A 197 19.17 -3.40 3.14
CA TYR A 197 20.26 -3.00 2.26
C TYR A 197 21.02 -1.82 2.86
N ASP A 198 22.19 -2.09 3.43
CA ASP A 198 22.97 -1.12 4.22
C ASP A 198 23.38 0.14 3.47
N GLU A 199 23.50 0.09 2.14
CA GLU A 199 23.89 1.20 1.28
C GLU A 199 22.76 2.17 0.94
N LEU A 200 21.50 1.77 1.15
CA LEU A 200 20.38 2.60 0.73
C LEU A 200 20.22 3.86 1.60
N PRO A 201 19.93 5.01 0.96
CA PRO A 201 19.78 6.27 1.67
C PRO A 201 18.47 6.33 2.45
N VAL A 202 18.55 6.89 3.64
CA VAL A 202 17.40 7.04 4.55
C VAL A 202 17.35 8.44 5.17
N GLN A 203 16.17 8.78 5.66
CA GLN A 203 15.91 9.94 6.50
C GLN A 203 15.34 9.49 7.85
N VAL A 204 15.71 10.20 8.91
CA VAL A 204 15.20 10.03 10.28
C VAL A 204 14.84 11.40 10.82
N GLY A 205 13.68 11.58 11.38
CA GLY A 205 13.08 12.86 11.73
C GLY A 205 12.12 13.36 10.65
N ASP A 206 11.40 14.43 10.94
CA ASP A 206 10.49 15.06 9.98
C ASP A 206 11.30 15.83 8.92
N PRO A 207 11.19 15.47 7.62
CA PRO A 207 11.91 16.12 6.54
C PRO A 207 11.56 17.61 6.36
N ASN A 208 10.46 18.08 6.95
CA ASN A 208 10.05 19.49 6.92
C ASN A 208 10.67 20.33 8.04
N THR A 209 11.56 19.75 8.87
CA THR A 209 12.24 20.41 9.97
C THR A 209 13.75 20.44 9.76
N GLU A 210 14.47 21.29 10.53
CA GLU A 210 15.93 21.35 10.50
C GLU A 210 16.60 20.15 11.22
N ASP A 211 15.83 19.37 11.99
CA ASP A 211 16.33 18.27 12.81
C ASP A 211 16.39 16.93 12.04
N VAL A 212 15.98 16.90 10.76
CA VAL A 212 16.05 15.70 9.94
C VAL A 212 17.49 15.25 9.71
N ILE A 213 17.75 13.96 9.88
CA ILE A 213 19.05 13.34 9.65
C ILE A 213 18.99 12.51 8.37
N TYR A 214 19.90 12.77 7.44
CA TYR A 214 20.10 11.94 6.25
C TYR A 214 21.33 11.06 6.43
N THR A 215 21.15 9.77 6.25
CA THR A 215 22.20 8.76 6.43
C THR A 215 21.94 7.55 5.53
N THR A 216 22.53 6.40 5.84
CA THR A 216 22.24 5.11 5.18
C THR A 216 21.66 4.12 6.17
N VAL A 217 21.03 3.08 5.64
CA VAL A 217 20.46 1.99 6.46
C VAL A 217 21.51 1.36 7.39
N GLY A 218 22.76 1.24 6.94
CA GLY A 218 23.86 0.66 7.71
C GLY A 218 24.20 1.42 8.99
N GLU A 219 23.92 2.72 9.02
CA GLU A 219 24.20 3.60 10.17
C GLU A 219 23.03 3.67 11.18
N LEU A 220 21.89 3.04 10.85
CA LEU A 220 20.72 3.00 11.76
C LEU A 220 20.95 2.01 12.91
N SER A 221 20.41 2.36 14.09
CA SER A 221 20.40 1.43 15.22
C SER A 221 19.45 0.25 14.99
N ASN A 222 19.74 -0.88 15.67
CA ASN A 222 18.93 -2.10 15.56
C ASN A 222 18.02 -2.31 16.80
N ASP A 223 17.64 -1.25 17.50
CA ASP A 223 16.88 -1.29 18.75
C ASP A 223 15.47 -0.67 18.62
N LYS A 224 14.97 -0.50 17.40
CA LYS A 224 13.71 0.18 17.09
C LYS A 224 12.51 -0.75 16.86
N ALA A 225 12.69 -2.07 17.04
CA ALA A 225 11.58 -3.01 17.02
C ALA A 225 10.58 -2.71 18.14
N LYS A 226 9.28 -2.83 17.82
CA LYS A 226 8.17 -2.55 18.76
C LYS A 226 7.92 -3.74 19.67
#